data_0a8bdbdb54ce2fbe3771a66e5a428b14
#
_entry.id   0a8bdbdb54ce2fbe3771a66e5a428b14
#
_cell.length_a   1.000
_cell.length_b   1.000
_cell.length_c   1.000
_cell.angle_alpha   90.00
_cell.angle_beta   90.00
_cell.angle_gamma   90.00
#
_symmetry.space_group_name_H-M   'P 1'
#
loop_
_entity.id
_entity.type
_entity.pdbx_description
1 polymer ?
#
loop_
_entity_poly.entity_id
_entity_poly.type
_entity_poly.pdbx_seq_one_letter_code
_entity_poly.pdbx_strand_id
1 'polypeptide(L)' 'MSKEGVSFKNRDRFIQLGIAISTLRKLRGMSQDQLAEKANMSRSHLSAIEAPNMIRS' A
#
# COMPACT_ATOMS: atom_id res chain seq x y z
N MET A 1 15.09 -14.16 -9.82
CA MET A 1 14.70 -13.89 -9.87
C MET A 1 14.11 -13.17 -10.49
N SER A 2 13.60 -13.08 -10.50
CA SER A 2 13.12 -12.54 -11.33
C SER A 2 12.75 -11.22 -11.28
N LYS A 3 13.03 -10.41 -12.11
CA LYS A 3 12.66 -9.15 -12.01
C LYS A 3 11.27 -8.98 -12.37
N GLU A 4 10.65 -9.94 -12.88
CA GLU A 4 9.29 -9.79 -13.16
C GLU A 4 8.53 -9.56 -11.94
N GLY A 5 9.00 -10.03 -10.85
CA GLY A 5 8.28 -9.91 -9.62
C GLY A 5 8.13 -8.51 -9.14
N VAL A 6 8.89 -7.60 -9.67
CA VAL A 6 8.77 -6.23 -9.17
C VAL A 6 8.19 -5.30 -10.19
N SER A 7 7.44 -5.82 -11.11
CA SER A 7 6.87 -4.95 -12.11
C SER A 7 5.66 -4.23 -11.55
N PHE A 8 5.67 -2.94 -11.55
CA PHE A 8 4.54 -2.20 -11.04
C PHE A 8 3.47 -2.04 -12.09
N LYS A 9 3.67 -2.57 -13.24
CA LYS A 9 2.63 -2.53 -14.22
C LYS A 9 1.59 -3.54 -13.90
N ASN A 10 1.94 -4.52 -13.07
CA ASN A 10 1.01 -5.56 -12.72
C ASN A 10 0.06 -5.04 -11.65
N ARG A 11 -1.20 -4.82 -12.01
CA ARG A 11 -2.15 -4.29 -11.06
C ARG A 11 -2.41 -5.21 -9.90
N ASP A 12 -2.43 -6.51 -10.16
CA ASP A 12 -2.70 -7.45 -9.09
C ASP A 12 -1.65 -7.36 -8.00
N ARG A 13 -0.39 -7.21 -8.40
CA ARG A 13 0.64 -7.13 -7.40
C ARG A 13 0.56 -5.83 -6.63
N PHE A 14 0.18 -4.78 -7.31
CA PHE A 14 0.05 -3.50 -6.63
C PHE A 14 -1.09 -3.55 -5.63
N ILE A 15 -2.19 -4.17 -5.99
CA ILE A 15 -3.31 -4.31 -5.08
C ILE A 15 -2.95 -5.18 -3.90
N GLN A 16 -2.22 -6.26 -4.13
CA GLN A 16 -1.80 -7.12 -3.04
C GLN A 16 -0.84 -6.42 -2.10
N LEU A 17 0.00 -5.57 -2.65
CA LEU A 17 0.91 -4.81 -1.81
C LEU A 17 0.12 -3.89 -0.89
N GLY A 18 -0.90 -3.24 -1.41
CA GLY A 18 -1.72 -2.36 -0.59
C GLY A 18 -2.42 -3.12 0.51
N ILE A 19 -2.92 -4.30 0.20
CA ILE A 19 -3.59 -5.10 1.21
C ILE A 19 -2.61 -5.53 2.29
N ALA A 20 -1.41 -5.92 1.89
CA ALA A 20 -0.41 -6.35 2.85
C ALA A 20 0.00 -5.20 3.76
N ILE A 21 0.17 -4.04 3.20
CA ILE A 21 0.55 -2.88 3.99
C ILE A 21 -0.55 -2.54 4.98
N SER A 22 -1.78 -2.56 4.51
CA SER A 22 -2.91 -2.23 5.38
C SER A 22 -3.02 -3.25 6.51
N THR A 23 -2.82 -4.51 6.20
CA THR A 23 -2.91 -5.56 7.21
C THR A 23 -1.82 -5.40 8.26
N LEU A 24 -0.60 -5.18 7.82
CA LEU A 24 0.49 -4.99 8.76
C LEU A 24 0.27 -3.78 9.63
N ARG A 25 -0.23 -2.71 9.03
CA ARG A 25 -0.48 -1.50 9.79
C ARG A 25 -1.48 -1.77 10.90
N LYS A 26 -2.55 -2.47 10.56
CA LYS A 26 -3.59 -2.75 11.55
C LYS A 26 -3.10 -3.70 12.63
N LEU A 27 -2.29 -4.66 12.23
CA LEU A 27 -1.74 -5.58 13.22
C LEU A 27 -0.85 -4.86 14.22
N ARG A 28 -0.23 -3.79 13.80
CA ARG A 28 0.62 -3.04 14.71
C ARG A 28 -0.11 -1.92 15.40
N GLY A 29 -1.40 -1.81 15.15
CA GLY A 29 -2.19 -0.77 15.80
C GLY A 29 -1.84 0.63 15.36
N MET A 30 -1.41 0.79 14.12
CA MET A 30 -1.00 2.09 13.63
C MET A 30 -2.08 2.71 12.77
N SER A 31 -2.20 4.02 12.83
CA SER A 31 -3.09 4.72 11.94
C SER A 31 -2.35 4.96 10.61
N GLN A 32 -3.11 5.36 9.59
CA GLN A 32 -2.47 5.68 8.32
C GLN A 32 -1.51 6.85 8.48
N ASP A 33 -1.87 7.81 9.30
CA ASP A 33 -0.98 8.93 9.52
C ASP A 33 0.34 8.48 10.14
N GLN A 34 0.26 7.59 11.09
CA GLN A 34 1.47 7.13 11.74
C GLN A 34 2.37 6.36 10.80
N LEU A 35 1.78 5.51 9.99
CA LEU A 35 2.60 4.75 9.06
C LEU A 35 3.18 5.66 7.98
N ALA A 36 2.38 6.61 7.49
CA ALA A 36 2.87 7.51 6.47
C ALA A 36 4.07 8.29 6.99
N GLU A 37 3.98 8.72 8.24
CA GLU A 37 5.08 9.46 8.81
C GLU A 37 6.32 8.60 8.94
N LYS A 38 6.17 7.37 9.38
CA LYS A 38 7.31 6.49 9.51
C LYS A 38 7.92 6.15 8.16
N ALA A 39 7.09 6.06 7.14
CA ALA A 39 7.57 5.74 5.81
C ALA A 39 7.99 6.97 5.04
N ASN A 40 7.88 8.12 5.66
CA ASN A 40 8.29 9.37 5.04
C ASN A 40 7.51 9.62 3.76
N MET A 41 6.22 9.45 3.82
CA MET A 41 5.37 9.68 2.67
C MET A 41 4.11 10.39 3.15
N SER A 42 3.35 10.93 2.23
CA SER A 42 2.14 11.63 2.61
C SER A 42 1.03 10.64 2.89
N ARG A 43 0.10 11.05 3.71
CA ARG A 43 -1.01 10.20 4.02
C ARG A 43 -1.88 9.94 2.80
N SER A 44 -2.01 10.92 1.92
CA SER A 44 -2.76 10.73 0.70
C SER A 44 -2.16 9.64 -0.15
N HIS A 45 -0.85 9.61 -0.21
CA HIS A 45 -0.15 8.61 -0.98
C HIS A 45 -0.38 7.22 -0.39
N LEU A 46 -0.26 7.12 0.92
CA LEU A 46 -0.47 5.85 1.58
C LEU A 46 -1.91 5.38 1.41
N SER A 47 -2.85 6.30 1.50
CA SER A 47 -4.24 5.96 1.36
C SER A 47 -4.50 5.40 -0.05
N ALA A 48 -3.88 5.98 -1.05
CA ALA A 48 -4.04 5.50 -2.41
C ALA A 48 -3.45 4.10 -2.56
N ILE A 49 -2.34 3.83 -1.91
CA ILE A 49 -1.72 2.53 -1.98
C ILE A 49 -2.59 1.47 -1.32
N GLU A 50 -3.20 1.83 -0.21
CA GLU A 50 -3.98 0.85 0.54
C GLU A 50 -5.32 0.54 -0.09
N ALA A 51 -5.81 1.41 -0.93
CA ALA A 51 -7.11 1.18 -1.52
C ALA A 51 -7.15 1.54 -3.00
N PRO A 52 -6.31 0.94 -3.79
CA PRO A 52 -6.26 1.30 -5.20
C PRO A 52 -7.52 0.90 -5.95
N ASN A 53 -8.20 -0.14 -5.48
CA ASN A 53 -9.39 -0.55 -6.12
C ASN A 53 -10.54 0.36 -5.95
N MET A 54 -10.63 1.02 -4.84
CA MET A 54 -11.76 1.84 -4.55
C MET A 54 -11.75 3.11 -5.33
N ILE A 55 -10.65 3.46 -5.85
CA ILE A 55 -10.56 4.70 -6.55
C ILE A 55 -11.29 4.70 -7.82
N ARG A 56 -11.35 3.58 -8.47
CA ARG A 56 -11.92 3.61 -9.67
C ARG A 56 -13.35 3.47 -9.69
N SER A 57 -13.98 3.16 -8.75
CA SER A 57 -15.38 2.97 -8.84
C SER A 57 -16.17 4.23 -9.06
#